data_e9c68a85488483668725fcf7e5318e4e
#
_entry.id   e9c68a85488483668725fcf7e5318e4e
#
_cell.length_a   1.000
_cell.length_b   1.000
_cell.length_c   1.000
_cell.angle_alpha   90.00
_cell.angle_beta   90.00
_cell.angle_gamma   90.00
#
_symmetry.space_group_name_H-M   'P 1'
#
loop_
_entity.id
_entity.type
_entity.pdbx_description
1 polymer ?
#
loop_
_entity_poly.entity_id
_entity_poly.type
_entity_poly.pdbx_seq_one_letter_code
_entity_poly.pdbx_strand_id
1 'polypeptide(L)'
;LKEIAVVVHLAEFDLTWCESIVQDISRKFSHHIIAGRLAIIHTPVQFYPVLEGLKRNYNDPDARVKFRSKQNVDYAYLLNFCANLSDYYLMLEDDVRCSKNFLTAIKKVINSRKGSNWVTLEFSKLGYIGKLYHTYDLPRLAHFLLMFYQEMPCDWLLIHFRSLLAQKEAIRFKPSLFQHMGYYSSYKGVENKLKDDDFEEDSFDIPDNPTSILNTNMNVFENYDVHRAYSSTEEYFWAKAPSSGDFYHIVFEKPIKISKIKVCT
;
A
#
# COMPACT_ATOMS: atom_id res chain seq x y z
N LEU A 1 17.54 1.66 11.30
CA LEU A 1 17.67 0.70 10.18
C LEU A 1 17.90 -0.75 10.63
N LYS A 2 18.20 -1.03 11.90
CA LYS A 2 18.32 -2.43 12.42
C LYS A 2 16.99 -3.19 12.46
N GLU A 3 15.89 -2.49 12.32
CA GLU A 3 14.52 -3.03 12.45
C GLU A 3 13.82 -3.26 11.10
N ILE A 4 14.54 -3.14 9.98
CA ILE A 4 13.96 -3.26 8.63
C ILE A 4 14.68 -4.34 7.87
N ALA A 5 13.92 -5.30 7.35
CA ALA A 5 14.39 -6.27 6.37
C ALA A 5 13.72 -5.99 5.02
N VAL A 6 14.44 -6.25 3.95
CA VAL A 6 13.95 -6.17 2.57
C VAL A 6 13.97 -7.56 1.97
N VAL A 7 12.89 -7.97 1.36
CA VAL A 7 12.79 -9.23 0.61
C VAL A 7 12.52 -8.89 -0.84
N VAL A 8 13.38 -9.35 -1.74
CA VAL A 8 13.21 -9.22 -3.18
C VAL A 8 12.78 -10.58 -3.73
N HIS A 9 11.60 -10.63 -4.37
CA HIS A 9 11.11 -11.81 -5.05
C HIS A 9 11.36 -11.68 -6.55
N LEU A 10 12.20 -12.55 -7.09
CA LEU A 10 12.43 -12.65 -8.52
C LEU A 10 11.33 -13.54 -9.12
N ALA A 11 10.36 -12.89 -9.76
CA ALA A 11 9.15 -13.52 -10.28
C ALA A 11 9.30 -14.03 -11.73
N GLU A 12 10.50 -14.02 -12.29
CA GLU A 12 10.78 -14.50 -13.66
C GLU A 12 11.17 -15.99 -13.64
N PHE A 13 10.83 -16.71 -14.71
CA PHE A 13 11.18 -18.13 -14.86
C PHE A 13 12.53 -18.36 -15.56
N ASP A 14 13.06 -17.35 -16.22
CA ASP A 14 14.40 -17.41 -16.83
C ASP A 14 15.47 -17.37 -15.73
N LEU A 15 16.04 -18.52 -15.43
CA LEU A 15 17.07 -18.67 -14.40
C LEU A 15 18.35 -17.89 -14.74
N THR A 16 18.72 -17.78 -16.02
CA THR A 16 19.89 -17.01 -16.45
C THR A 16 19.72 -15.54 -16.13
N TRP A 17 18.54 -15.01 -16.39
CA TRP A 17 18.18 -13.64 -16.00
C TRP A 17 18.18 -13.49 -14.47
N CYS A 18 17.56 -14.40 -13.74
CA CYS A 18 17.53 -14.39 -12.28
C CYS A 18 18.94 -14.39 -11.67
N GLU A 19 19.84 -15.24 -12.17
CA GLU A 19 21.23 -15.31 -11.73
C GLU A 19 21.96 -13.99 -11.94
N SER A 20 21.77 -13.35 -13.11
CA SER A 20 22.38 -12.05 -13.40
C SER A 20 21.91 -10.96 -12.41
N ILE A 21 20.63 -10.92 -12.08
CA ILE A 21 20.07 -9.98 -11.09
C ILE A 21 20.59 -10.27 -9.68
N VAL A 22 20.65 -11.55 -9.28
CA VAL A 22 21.24 -11.95 -7.98
C VAL A 22 22.68 -11.49 -7.86
N GLN A 23 23.51 -11.66 -8.93
CA GLN A 23 24.89 -11.21 -8.94
C GLN A 23 24.99 -9.69 -8.81
N ASP A 24 24.14 -8.93 -9.51
CA ASP A 24 24.12 -7.47 -9.45
C ASP A 24 23.72 -6.95 -8.07
N ILE A 25 22.67 -7.50 -7.49
CA ILE A 25 22.22 -7.14 -6.13
C ILE A 25 23.30 -7.53 -5.12
N SER A 26 23.86 -8.73 -5.22
CA SER A 26 24.88 -9.21 -4.30
C SER A 26 26.13 -8.35 -4.33
N ARG A 27 26.56 -7.89 -5.52
CA ARG A 27 27.70 -7.00 -5.66
C ARG A 27 27.44 -5.62 -5.03
N LYS A 28 26.25 -5.06 -5.21
CA LYS A 28 25.90 -3.71 -4.72
C LYS A 28 25.56 -3.68 -3.24
N PHE A 29 24.94 -4.74 -2.72
CA PHE A 29 24.32 -4.77 -1.38
C PHE A 29 24.82 -5.93 -0.49
N SER A 30 26.02 -6.47 -0.76
CA SER A 30 26.60 -7.60 -0.05
C SER A 30 26.52 -7.48 1.48
N HIS A 31 26.83 -6.30 2.02
CA HIS A 31 26.82 -6.07 3.46
C HIS A 31 25.40 -6.15 4.07
N HIS A 32 24.34 -5.85 3.30
CA HIS A 32 22.96 -6.01 3.75
C HIS A 32 22.53 -7.47 3.72
N ILE A 33 22.99 -8.23 2.72
CA ILE A 33 22.72 -9.67 2.62
C ILE A 33 23.42 -10.42 3.76
N ILE A 34 24.72 -10.17 3.98
CA ILE A 34 25.48 -10.80 5.07
C ILE A 34 24.89 -10.45 6.44
N ALA A 35 24.39 -9.22 6.61
CA ALA A 35 23.74 -8.79 7.84
C ALA A 35 22.29 -9.31 8.01
N GLY A 36 21.77 -10.13 7.08
CA GLY A 36 20.40 -10.66 7.11
C GLY A 36 19.31 -9.60 6.94
N ARG A 37 19.65 -8.43 6.37
CA ARG A 37 18.70 -7.33 6.15
C ARG A 37 18.14 -7.29 4.73
N LEU A 38 18.73 -8.03 3.82
CA LEU A 38 18.26 -8.20 2.45
C LEU A 38 18.26 -9.69 2.13
N ALA A 39 17.11 -10.21 1.74
CA ALA A 39 16.95 -11.56 1.21
C ALA A 39 16.46 -11.48 -0.24
N ILE A 40 16.94 -12.40 -1.08
CA ILE A 40 16.45 -12.59 -2.43
C ILE A 40 15.84 -13.97 -2.49
N ILE A 41 14.62 -14.07 -2.98
CA ILE A 41 13.90 -15.33 -3.13
C ILE A 41 13.47 -15.52 -4.58
N HIS A 42 13.32 -16.77 -4.99
CA HIS A 42 12.79 -17.17 -6.28
C HIS A 42 11.90 -18.39 -6.08
N THR A 43 10.78 -18.43 -6.77
CA THR A 43 9.87 -19.58 -6.74
C THR A 43 10.03 -20.40 -8.01
N PRO A 44 10.54 -21.64 -7.92
CA PRO A 44 10.69 -22.52 -9.09
C PRO A 44 9.35 -22.82 -9.77
N VAL A 45 9.36 -22.92 -11.10
CA VAL A 45 8.15 -23.06 -11.93
C VAL A 45 7.27 -24.26 -11.55
N GLN A 46 7.86 -25.35 -11.03
CA GLN A 46 7.12 -26.56 -10.63
C GLN A 46 6.17 -26.33 -9.42
N PHE A 47 6.32 -25.24 -8.70
CA PHE A 47 5.44 -24.88 -7.58
C PHE A 47 4.25 -24.01 -8.00
N TYR A 48 4.22 -23.55 -9.26
CA TYR A 48 3.08 -22.78 -9.75
C TYR A 48 1.91 -23.70 -10.10
N PRO A 49 0.68 -23.24 -9.85
CA PRO A 49 -0.51 -23.93 -10.35
C PRO A 49 -0.55 -23.84 -11.88
N VAL A 50 -1.52 -24.52 -12.48
CA VAL A 50 -1.76 -24.43 -13.93
C VAL A 50 -2.04 -22.99 -14.32
N LEU A 51 -1.28 -22.47 -15.29
CA LEU A 51 -1.39 -21.11 -15.83
C LEU A 51 -1.90 -21.08 -17.28
N GLU A 52 -2.25 -22.24 -17.84
CA GLU A 52 -2.80 -22.39 -19.19
C GLU A 52 -4.28 -22.82 -19.12
N GLY A 53 -5.07 -22.43 -20.11
CA GLY A 53 -6.49 -22.77 -20.18
C GLY A 53 -7.33 -22.21 -19.05
N LEU A 54 -6.92 -21.08 -18.47
CA LEU A 54 -7.60 -20.46 -17.34
C LEU A 54 -8.93 -19.83 -17.75
N LYS A 55 -9.83 -19.70 -16.78
CA LYS A 55 -11.12 -19.06 -16.95
C LYS A 55 -10.98 -17.60 -17.41
N ARG A 56 -11.60 -17.27 -18.53
CA ARG A 56 -11.58 -15.91 -19.10
C ARG A 56 -12.68 -15.06 -18.46
N ASN A 57 -12.33 -14.39 -17.35
CA ASN A 57 -13.18 -13.38 -16.75
C ASN A 57 -12.93 -12.01 -17.41
N TYR A 58 -13.93 -11.13 -17.37
CA TYR A 58 -13.86 -9.75 -17.88
C TYR A 58 -13.57 -9.63 -19.38
N ASN A 59 -13.77 -10.70 -20.15
CA ASN A 59 -13.44 -10.78 -21.57
C ASN A 59 -11.95 -10.49 -21.87
N ASP A 60 -11.07 -10.75 -20.90
CA ASP A 60 -9.62 -10.60 -21.05
C ASP A 60 -9.06 -11.61 -22.07
N PRO A 61 -8.04 -11.23 -22.88
CA PRO A 61 -7.29 -12.20 -23.69
C PRO A 61 -6.55 -13.20 -22.81
N ASP A 62 -6.33 -14.42 -23.30
CA ASP A 62 -5.67 -15.51 -22.54
C ASP A 62 -4.31 -15.09 -21.97
N ALA A 63 -3.51 -14.36 -22.76
CA ALA A 63 -2.22 -13.84 -22.30
C ALA A 63 -2.34 -12.89 -21.09
N ARG A 64 -3.39 -12.09 -21.03
CA ARG A 64 -3.64 -11.20 -19.89
C ARG A 64 -4.13 -11.98 -18.67
N VAL A 65 -5.00 -12.96 -18.88
CA VAL A 65 -5.45 -13.86 -17.80
C VAL A 65 -4.26 -14.59 -17.20
N LYS A 66 -3.40 -15.18 -18.04
CA LYS A 66 -2.17 -15.87 -17.62
C LYS A 66 -1.26 -14.92 -16.82
N PHE A 67 -1.02 -13.71 -17.33
CA PHE A 67 -0.17 -12.70 -16.68
C PHE A 67 -0.67 -12.34 -15.28
N ARG A 68 -1.94 -11.90 -15.15
CA ARG A 68 -2.50 -11.49 -13.86
C ARG A 68 -2.63 -12.65 -12.87
N SER A 69 -2.89 -13.86 -13.39
CA SER A 69 -2.99 -15.06 -12.57
C SER A 69 -1.62 -15.46 -12.01
N LYS A 70 -0.56 -15.39 -12.83
CA LYS A 70 0.81 -15.59 -12.37
C LYS A 70 1.18 -14.56 -11.29
N GLN A 71 0.88 -13.28 -11.52
CA GLN A 71 1.15 -12.20 -10.57
C GLN A 71 0.49 -12.44 -9.20
N ASN A 72 -0.75 -12.92 -9.17
CA ASN A 72 -1.41 -13.30 -7.92
C ASN A 72 -0.65 -14.40 -7.17
N VAL A 73 -0.13 -15.39 -7.89
CA VAL A 73 0.67 -16.48 -7.31
C VAL A 73 2.02 -15.96 -6.81
N ASP A 74 2.68 -15.09 -7.57
CA ASP A 74 3.95 -14.46 -7.19
C ASP A 74 3.79 -13.71 -5.86
N TYR A 75 2.74 -12.89 -5.74
CA TYR A 75 2.44 -12.19 -4.49
C TYR A 75 2.12 -13.14 -3.34
N ALA A 76 1.36 -14.20 -3.59
CA ALA A 76 1.04 -15.18 -2.57
C ALA A 76 2.29 -15.84 -1.98
N TYR A 77 3.26 -16.21 -2.81
CA TYR A 77 4.54 -16.76 -2.35
C TYR A 77 5.35 -15.76 -1.55
N LEU A 78 5.46 -14.51 -2.03
CA LEU A 78 6.17 -13.45 -1.32
C LEU A 78 5.54 -13.18 0.05
N LEU A 79 4.21 -13.04 0.12
CA LEU A 79 3.47 -12.81 1.36
C LEU A 79 3.65 -13.97 2.35
N ASN A 80 3.54 -15.21 1.87
CA ASN A 80 3.72 -16.38 2.72
C ASN A 80 5.15 -16.48 3.28
N PHE A 81 6.16 -16.17 2.48
CA PHE A 81 7.54 -16.12 2.93
C PHE A 81 7.74 -15.06 4.02
N CYS A 82 7.10 -13.90 3.88
CA CYS A 82 7.25 -12.76 4.80
C CYS A 82 6.42 -12.88 6.09
N ALA A 83 5.54 -13.87 6.21
CA ALA A 83 4.54 -13.98 7.27
C ALA A 83 5.05 -13.91 8.71
N ASN A 84 6.31 -14.30 8.96
CA ASN A 84 6.87 -14.36 10.32
C ASN A 84 8.18 -13.56 10.46
N LEU A 85 8.45 -12.64 9.52
CA LEU A 85 9.73 -11.91 9.53
C LEU A 85 9.70 -10.63 10.38
N SER A 86 8.53 -10.05 10.63
CA SER A 86 8.38 -8.77 11.34
C SER A 86 6.95 -8.60 11.83
N ASP A 87 6.64 -7.49 12.52
CA ASP A 87 5.27 -7.16 12.94
C ASP A 87 4.43 -6.59 11.80
N TYR A 88 5.07 -5.90 10.84
CA TYR A 88 4.42 -5.22 9.72
C TYR A 88 5.11 -5.56 8.41
N TYR A 89 4.34 -5.62 7.35
CA TYR A 89 4.80 -5.84 5.98
C TYR A 89 4.32 -4.72 5.07
N LEU A 90 5.26 -4.11 4.34
CA LEU A 90 4.98 -3.10 3.32
C LEU A 90 5.24 -3.67 1.94
N MET A 91 4.20 -3.70 1.11
CA MET A 91 4.30 -4.13 -0.28
C MET A 91 4.75 -2.98 -1.17
N LEU A 92 5.78 -3.23 -1.98
CA LEU A 92 6.29 -2.33 -3.00
C LEU A 92 6.56 -3.11 -4.29
N GLU A 93 6.51 -2.42 -5.41
CA GLU A 93 6.98 -2.89 -6.72
C GLU A 93 8.39 -2.34 -7.00
N ASP A 94 9.09 -2.87 -7.97
CA ASP A 94 10.50 -2.54 -8.25
C ASP A 94 10.69 -1.20 -8.97
N ASP A 95 9.64 -0.66 -9.58
CA ASP A 95 9.61 0.58 -10.32
C ASP A 95 8.98 1.75 -9.53
N VAL A 96 9.28 1.84 -8.25
CA VAL A 96 8.68 2.82 -7.34
C VAL A 96 9.68 3.87 -6.87
N ARG A 97 9.27 5.13 -6.92
CA ARG A 97 9.94 6.25 -6.25
C ARG A 97 9.31 6.52 -4.89
N CYS A 98 10.14 6.59 -3.87
CA CYS A 98 9.68 6.88 -2.50
C CYS A 98 9.84 8.38 -2.19
N SER A 99 8.90 8.93 -1.43
CA SER A 99 9.06 10.27 -0.83
C SER A 99 10.20 10.27 0.21
N LYS A 100 10.78 11.44 0.45
CA LYS A 100 11.78 11.58 1.51
C LYS A 100 11.16 11.25 2.87
N ASN A 101 11.90 10.53 3.72
CA ASN A 101 11.48 10.13 5.08
C ASN A 101 10.20 9.28 5.16
N PHE A 102 9.79 8.60 4.06
CA PHE A 102 8.60 7.75 4.03
C PHE A 102 8.51 6.76 5.20
N LEU A 103 9.63 6.17 5.64
CA LEU A 103 9.65 5.26 6.78
C LEU A 103 9.26 5.94 8.09
N THR A 104 9.68 7.19 8.29
CA THR A 104 9.30 7.98 9.46
C THR A 104 7.81 8.29 9.44
N ALA A 105 7.28 8.65 8.28
CA ALA A 105 5.87 8.89 8.08
C ALA A 105 5.02 7.62 8.36
N ILE A 106 5.42 6.48 7.83
CA ILE A 106 4.73 5.19 8.08
C ILE A 106 4.78 4.83 9.58
N LYS A 107 5.93 4.99 10.25
CA LYS A 107 6.04 4.74 11.70
C LYS A 107 5.12 5.64 12.53
N LYS A 108 4.97 6.91 12.17
CA LYS A 108 4.00 7.83 12.81
C LYS A 108 2.57 7.31 12.67
N VAL A 109 2.17 6.88 11.46
CA VAL A 109 0.85 6.32 11.20
C VAL A 109 0.60 5.06 12.01
N ILE A 110 1.54 4.11 12.00
CA ILE A 110 1.45 2.88 12.82
C ILE A 110 1.22 3.24 14.29
N ASN A 111 1.98 4.19 14.82
CA ASN A 111 1.86 4.61 16.23
C ASN A 111 0.53 5.28 16.53
N SER A 112 0.00 6.12 15.62
CA SER A 112 -1.32 6.77 15.80
C SER A 112 -2.48 5.78 15.71
N ARG A 113 -2.27 4.62 15.08
CA ARG A 113 -3.27 3.55 14.91
C ARG A 113 -3.14 2.40 15.91
N LYS A 114 -2.29 2.52 16.93
CA LYS A 114 -2.18 1.52 17.99
C LYS A 114 -3.53 1.36 18.70
N GLY A 115 -4.00 0.11 18.78
CA GLY A 115 -5.29 -0.21 19.42
C GLY A 115 -6.51 -0.06 18.50
N SER A 116 -6.36 0.41 17.26
CA SER A 116 -7.42 0.37 16.25
C SER A 116 -7.30 -0.88 15.38
N ASN A 117 -8.44 -1.44 14.99
CA ASN A 117 -8.47 -2.58 14.07
C ASN A 117 -8.40 -2.06 12.63
N TRP A 118 -7.42 -2.56 11.88
CA TRP A 118 -7.29 -2.33 10.45
C TRP A 118 -6.67 -3.57 9.77
N VAL A 119 -7.00 -3.76 8.51
CA VAL A 119 -6.50 -4.87 7.67
C VAL A 119 -5.40 -4.39 6.75
N THR A 120 -5.62 -3.23 6.12
CA THR A 120 -4.68 -2.62 5.18
C THR A 120 -4.65 -1.10 5.38
N LEU A 121 -3.45 -0.52 5.43
CA LEU A 121 -3.22 0.92 5.33
C LEU A 121 -2.54 1.20 3.98
N GLU A 122 -3.02 2.23 3.27
CA GLU A 122 -2.57 2.54 1.90
C GLU A 122 -1.84 3.88 1.86
N PHE A 123 -0.58 3.85 1.41
CA PHE A 123 0.30 5.02 1.26
C PHE A 123 0.51 5.41 -0.21
N SER A 124 -0.18 4.76 -1.11
CA SER A 124 -0.40 5.13 -2.52
C SER A 124 -1.74 4.57 -2.97
N LYS A 125 -2.40 5.29 -3.89
CA LYS A 125 -3.66 4.84 -4.50
C LYS A 125 -3.44 3.89 -5.67
N LEU A 126 -2.20 3.76 -6.15
CA LEU A 126 -1.89 2.98 -7.34
C LEU A 126 -1.68 1.50 -7.01
N GLY A 127 -2.37 0.64 -7.74
CA GLY A 127 -2.16 -0.81 -7.79
C GLY A 127 -1.91 -1.46 -6.43
N TYR A 128 -0.87 -2.28 -6.37
CA TYR A 128 -0.45 -3.00 -5.16
C TYR A 128 0.70 -2.30 -4.41
N ILE A 129 1.02 -1.04 -4.76
CA ILE A 129 2.11 -0.24 -4.22
C ILE A 129 1.71 0.41 -2.89
N GLY A 130 2.63 0.41 -1.91
CA GLY A 130 2.47 1.13 -0.65
C GLY A 130 1.37 0.59 0.25
N LYS A 131 1.07 -0.71 0.17
CA LYS A 131 0.09 -1.38 1.02
C LYS A 131 0.77 -1.96 2.24
N LEU A 132 0.35 -1.54 3.43
CA LEU A 132 0.87 -2.00 4.72
C LEU A 132 -0.10 -2.97 5.37
N TYR A 133 0.42 -4.06 5.89
CA TYR A 133 -0.31 -5.13 6.55
C TYR A 133 0.30 -5.47 7.91
N HIS A 134 -0.49 -6.05 8.79
CA HIS A 134 0.04 -6.87 9.87
C HIS A 134 0.53 -8.22 9.33
N THR A 135 1.70 -8.68 9.75
CA THR A 135 2.24 -9.95 9.23
C THR A 135 1.42 -11.17 9.62
N TYR A 136 0.66 -11.13 10.71
CA TYR A 136 -0.26 -12.21 11.08
C TYR A 136 -1.42 -12.41 10.09
N ASP A 137 -1.74 -11.42 9.25
CA ASP A 137 -2.76 -11.54 8.21
C ASP A 137 -2.19 -12.03 6.86
N LEU A 138 -0.86 -12.02 6.68
CA LEU A 138 -0.23 -12.42 5.42
C LEU A 138 -0.54 -13.87 5.00
N PRO A 139 -0.57 -14.87 5.89
CA PRO A 139 -0.95 -16.23 5.50
C PRO A 139 -2.37 -16.31 4.95
N ARG A 140 -3.31 -15.55 5.55
CA ARG A 140 -4.70 -15.49 5.07
C ARG A 140 -4.77 -14.84 3.69
N LEU A 141 -4.06 -13.72 3.49
CA LEU A 141 -4.00 -13.03 2.21
C LEU A 141 -3.34 -13.90 1.14
N ALA A 142 -2.23 -14.58 1.45
CA ALA A 142 -1.56 -15.50 0.54
C ALA A 142 -2.50 -16.63 0.09
N HIS A 143 -3.19 -17.28 1.02
CA HIS A 143 -4.16 -18.33 0.70
C HIS A 143 -5.34 -17.80 -0.11
N PHE A 144 -5.82 -16.58 0.21
CA PHE A 144 -6.90 -15.94 -0.53
C PHE A 144 -6.48 -15.66 -1.99
N LEU A 145 -5.28 -15.13 -2.21
CA LEU A 145 -4.74 -14.91 -3.55
C LEU A 145 -4.58 -16.22 -4.32
N LEU A 146 -4.07 -17.29 -3.69
CA LEU A 146 -3.95 -18.61 -4.30
C LEU A 146 -5.31 -19.26 -4.62
N MET A 147 -6.31 -19.07 -3.77
CA MET A 147 -7.65 -19.61 -3.99
C MET A 147 -8.33 -18.95 -5.19
N PHE A 148 -8.12 -17.65 -5.38
CA PHE A 148 -8.77 -16.84 -6.40
C PHE A 148 -7.82 -16.35 -7.49
N TYR A 149 -6.66 -16.98 -7.67
CA TYR A 149 -5.57 -16.47 -8.52
C TYR A 149 -5.98 -16.21 -9.97
N GLN A 150 -6.91 -16.99 -10.51
CA GLN A 150 -7.38 -16.86 -11.89
C GLN A 150 -8.58 -15.92 -12.05
N GLU A 151 -9.25 -15.52 -10.97
CA GLU A 151 -10.55 -14.86 -11.05
C GLU A 151 -10.42 -13.37 -11.43
N MET A 152 -9.50 -12.64 -10.80
CA MET A 152 -9.33 -11.20 -11.03
C MET A 152 -7.93 -10.71 -10.66
N PRO A 153 -7.53 -9.47 -11.03
CA PRO A 153 -6.27 -8.87 -10.62
C PRO A 153 -6.12 -8.75 -9.10
N CYS A 154 -4.88 -8.75 -8.61
CA CYS A 154 -4.54 -8.72 -7.18
C CYS A 154 -5.10 -7.50 -6.44
N ASP A 155 -5.09 -6.33 -7.05
CA ASP A 155 -5.64 -5.09 -6.49
C ASP A 155 -7.15 -5.18 -6.25
N TRP A 156 -7.90 -5.85 -7.13
CA TRP A 156 -9.31 -6.12 -6.94
C TRP A 156 -9.54 -7.19 -5.87
N LEU A 157 -8.72 -8.26 -5.85
CA LEU A 157 -8.78 -9.27 -4.79
C LEU A 157 -8.55 -8.65 -3.41
N LEU A 158 -7.66 -7.66 -3.29
CA LEU A 158 -7.43 -6.96 -2.03
C LEU A 158 -8.68 -6.24 -1.50
N ILE A 159 -9.51 -5.67 -2.39
CA ILE A 159 -10.78 -5.04 -1.99
C ILE A 159 -11.71 -6.08 -1.34
N HIS A 160 -11.81 -7.26 -1.94
CA HIS A 160 -12.62 -8.34 -1.38
C HIS A 160 -12.03 -8.88 -0.07
N PHE A 161 -10.72 -9.07 0.00
CA PHE A 161 -10.04 -9.55 1.19
C PHE A 161 -10.29 -8.64 2.40
N ARG A 162 -10.05 -7.33 2.26
CA ARG A 162 -10.28 -6.40 3.38
C ARG A 162 -11.75 -6.32 3.80
N SER A 163 -12.68 -6.41 2.82
CA SER A 163 -14.12 -6.43 3.10
C SER A 163 -14.54 -7.66 3.91
N LEU A 164 -13.98 -8.84 3.62
CA LEU A 164 -14.19 -10.06 4.39
C LEU A 164 -13.72 -9.93 5.84
N LEU A 165 -12.70 -9.11 6.08
CA LEU A 165 -12.16 -8.80 7.41
C LEU A 165 -12.75 -7.52 8.03
N ALA A 166 -13.94 -7.12 7.56
CA ALA A 166 -14.74 -5.98 8.04
C ALA A 166 -14.15 -4.58 7.80
N GLN A 167 -13.10 -4.43 7.01
CA GLN A 167 -12.63 -3.14 6.51
C GLN A 167 -13.27 -2.86 5.14
N LYS A 168 -14.43 -2.20 5.12
CA LYS A 168 -15.16 -1.91 3.87
C LYS A 168 -14.42 -0.88 3.01
N GLU A 169 -13.92 0.19 3.63
CA GLU A 169 -13.26 1.29 2.94
C GLU A 169 -11.74 1.18 3.01
N ALA A 170 -11.06 1.72 1.99
CA ALA A 170 -9.62 1.87 2.01
C ALA A 170 -9.22 2.97 3.00
N ILE A 171 -8.25 2.70 3.87
CA ILE A 171 -7.65 3.70 4.75
C ILE A 171 -6.42 4.24 4.03
N ARG A 172 -6.57 5.34 3.30
CA ARG A 172 -5.51 5.99 2.52
C ARG A 172 -5.00 7.23 3.22
N PHE A 173 -3.70 7.43 3.10
CA PHE A 173 -3.01 8.58 3.68
C PHE A 173 -2.52 9.53 2.60
N LYS A 174 -2.70 10.83 2.84
CA LYS A 174 -2.19 11.91 1.99
C LYS A 174 -1.14 12.72 2.75
N PRO A 175 -0.11 13.18 2.00
CA PRO A 175 0.20 12.87 0.62
C PRO A 175 0.63 11.41 0.43
N SER A 176 0.50 10.89 -0.81
CA SER A 176 1.03 9.58 -1.16
C SER A 176 2.54 9.54 -0.99
N LEU A 177 3.05 8.44 -0.44
CA LEU A 177 4.49 8.28 -0.17
C LEU A 177 5.24 7.57 -1.29
N PHE A 178 4.51 7.05 -2.29
CA PHE A 178 5.07 6.23 -3.36
C PHE A 178 4.47 6.62 -4.71
N GLN A 179 5.37 6.83 -5.69
CA GLN A 179 5.03 7.11 -7.08
C GLN A 179 5.51 5.96 -7.96
N HIS A 180 4.62 5.42 -8.80
CA HIS A 180 4.99 4.50 -9.85
C HIS A 180 5.80 5.22 -10.94
N MET A 181 6.91 4.61 -11.36
CA MET A 181 7.86 5.19 -12.32
C MET A 181 7.90 4.41 -13.63
N GLY A 182 7.28 3.21 -13.68
CA GLY A 182 7.29 2.36 -14.86
C GLY A 182 6.56 2.99 -16.05
N TYR A 183 7.26 3.09 -17.18
CA TYR A 183 6.68 3.56 -18.45
C TYR A 183 5.95 2.46 -19.20
N TYR A 184 6.39 1.23 -19.02
CA TYR A 184 5.86 0.07 -19.73
C TYR A 184 5.24 -0.89 -18.72
N SER A 185 4.03 -1.34 -19.01
CA SER A 185 3.44 -2.44 -18.26
C SER A 185 4.27 -3.71 -18.48
N SER A 186 4.46 -4.51 -17.42
CA SER A 186 4.99 -5.86 -17.54
C SER A 186 4.14 -6.75 -18.48
N TYR A 187 2.91 -6.36 -18.74
CA TYR A 187 2.09 -6.92 -19.82
C TYR A 187 2.46 -6.26 -21.15
N LYS A 188 3.05 -7.03 -22.04
CA LYS A 188 3.67 -6.58 -23.31
C LYS A 188 2.76 -5.66 -24.13
N GLY A 189 3.29 -4.49 -24.51
CA GLY A 189 2.71 -3.59 -25.50
C GLY A 189 1.77 -2.50 -24.96
N VAL A 190 1.62 -2.36 -23.65
CA VAL A 190 0.79 -1.32 -23.05
C VAL A 190 1.69 -0.29 -22.36
N GLU A 191 1.66 0.97 -22.83
CA GLU A 191 2.24 2.09 -22.07
C GLU A 191 1.43 2.29 -20.78
N ASN A 192 2.12 2.27 -19.66
CA ASN A 192 1.53 2.50 -18.35
C ASN A 192 2.02 3.84 -17.81
N LYS A 193 1.20 4.89 -17.99
CA LYS A 193 1.49 6.24 -17.49
C LYS A 193 0.72 6.55 -16.20
N LEU A 194 0.53 5.54 -15.35
CA LEU A 194 -0.16 5.72 -14.08
C LEU A 194 0.64 6.64 -13.17
N LYS A 195 0.03 7.76 -12.81
CA LYS A 195 0.59 8.75 -11.91
C LYS A 195 -0.28 8.88 -10.68
N ASP A 196 0.33 8.94 -9.52
CA ASP A 196 -0.33 9.28 -8.28
C ASP A 196 -0.27 10.80 -8.11
N ASP A 197 -1.40 11.48 -8.33
CA ASP A 197 -1.48 12.95 -8.25
C ASP A 197 -1.32 13.48 -6.81
N ASP A 198 -1.48 12.60 -5.82
CA ASP A 198 -1.29 12.93 -4.41
C ASP A 198 0.15 12.73 -3.95
N PHE A 199 1.08 12.28 -4.84
CA PHE A 199 2.48 12.08 -4.49
C PHE A 199 3.23 13.39 -4.36
N GLU A 200 3.88 13.59 -3.23
CA GLU A 200 4.79 14.70 -2.95
C GLU A 200 6.17 14.17 -2.59
N GLU A 201 7.19 14.45 -3.41
CA GLU A 201 8.55 13.93 -3.21
C GLU A 201 9.18 14.43 -1.91
N ASP A 202 8.98 15.70 -1.60
CA ASP A 202 9.49 16.38 -0.41
C ASP A 202 8.50 16.41 0.75
N SER A 203 7.50 15.54 0.72
CA SER A 203 6.54 15.42 1.82
C SER A 203 7.26 14.92 3.08
N PHE A 204 7.51 15.85 4.00
CA PHE A 204 8.16 15.56 5.27
C PHE A 204 7.17 15.18 6.37
N ASP A 205 5.89 15.51 6.20
CA ASP A 205 4.93 15.46 7.28
C ASP A 205 3.57 14.90 6.87
N ILE A 206 3.32 13.66 7.25
CA ILE A 206 1.95 13.26 7.53
C ILE A 206 1.53 14.06 8.78
N PRO A 207 0.40 14.79 8.72
CA PRO A 207 -0.10 15.55 9.86
C PRO A 207 -0.19 14.66 11.10
N ASP A 208 0.24 15.16 12.25
CA ASP A 208 0.14 14.43 13.50
C ASP A 208 -1.20 14.65 14.22
N ASN A 209 -1.97 15.67 13.80
CA ASN A 209 -3.31 15.99 14.26
C ASN A 209 -3.53 15.64 15.75
N PRO A 210 -3.00 16.46 16.69
CA PRO A 210 -3.05 16.16 18.11
C PRO A 210 -4.48 16.01 18.62
N THR A 211 -4.67 15.27 19.72
CA THR A 211 -6.00 15.08 20.34
C THR A 211 -6.67 16.42 20.61
N SER A 212 -7.90 16.57 20.14
CA SER A 212 -8.64 17.81 20.17
C SER A 212 -10.14 17.58 20.23
N ILE A 213 -10.86 18.58 20.72
CA ILE A 213 -12.31 18.67 20.63
C ILE A 213 -12.64 19.46 19.37
N LEU A 214 -13.48 18.90 18.51
CA LEU A 214 -13.89 19.48 17.24
C LEU A 214 -15.34 19.92 17.30
N ASN A 215 -15.60 21.19 16.93
CA ASN A 215 -16.93 21.77 16.96
C ASN A 215 -17.23 22.54 15.68
N THR A 216 -18.48 22.57 15.27
CA THR A 216 -19.00 23.42 14.21
C THR A 216 -20.46 23.80 14.49
N ASN A 217 -20.87 24.96 13.98
CA ASN A 217 -22.27 25.36 13.91
C ASN A 217 -22.91 25.09 12.55
N MET A 218 -22.11 24.59 11.59
CA MET A 218 -22.57 24.29 10.23
C MET A 218 -23.46 23.04 10.21
N ASN A 219 -24.46 23.02 9.32
CA ASN A 219 -25.26 21.84 9.06
C ASN A 219 -24.47 20.81 8.27
N VAL A 220 -24.15 19.70 8.90
CA VAL A 220 -23.39 18.61 8.28
C VAL A 220 -24.23 17.90 7.20
N PHE A 221 -23.60 17.57 6.08
CA PHE A 221 -24.23 16.75 5.05
C PHE A 221 -24.01 15.26 5.40
N GLU A 222 -25.10 14.54 5.60
CA GLU A 222 -25.10 13.11 5.95
C GLU A 222 -24.11 12.76 7.09
N ASN A 223 -23.14 11.90 6.82
CA ASN A 223 -22.15 11.43 7.78
C ASN A 223 -20.78 12.10 7.63
N TYR A 224 -20.68 13.20 6.85
CA TYR A 224 -19.42 13.90 6.59
C TYR A 224 -19.10 14.92 7.69
N ASP A 225 -19.01 14.45 8.93
CA ASP A 225 -18.85 15.28 10.11
C ASP A 225 -17.42 15.88 10.25
N VAL A 226 -17.26 16.74 11.25
CA VAL A 226 -16.01 17.48 11.51
C VAL A 226 -14.81 16.57 11.81
N HIS A 227 -15.02 15.38 12.36
CA HIS A 227 -13.93 14.47 12.71
C HIS A 227 -13.25 13.91 11.46
N ARG A 228 -13.97 13.79 10.35
CA ARG A 228 -13.42 13.30 9.08
C ARG A 228 -12.35 14.23 8.52
N ALA A 229 -12.55 15.55 8.55
CA ALA A 229 -11.54 16.51 8.06
C ALA A 229 -10.31 16.61 8.96
N TYR A 230 -10.41 16.22 10.22
CA TYR A 230 -9.28 16.20 11.15
C TYR A 230 -8.48 14.89 11.06
N SER A 231 -8.91 13.98 10.24
CA SER A 231 -8.20 12.75 9.91
C SER A 231 -6.98 13.03 9.03
N SER A 232 -5.95 12.20 9.12
CA SER A 232 -4.83 12.16 8.17
C SER A 232 -5.12 11.29 6.94
N THR A 233 -6.37 10.86 6.77
CA THR A 233 -6.87 10.04 5.66
C THR A 233 -7.53 10.88 4.58
N GLU A 234 -8.02 10.27 3.50
CA GLU A 234 -8.75 10.94 2.41
C GLU A 234 -10.17 11.38 2.78
N GLU A 235 -10.58 11.25 4.03
CA GLU A 235 -11.87 11.69 4.50
C GLU A 235 -11.99 13.22 4.53
N TYR A 236 -13.19 13.73 4.42
CA TYR A 236 -13.48 15.16 4.39
C TYR A 236 -14.73 15.52 5.16
N PHE A 237 -14.79 16.76 5.61
CA PHE A 237 -15.97 17.38 6.17
C PHE A 237 -16.80 18.03 5.07
N TRP A 238 -18.11 17.82 5.10
CA TRP A 238 -19.02 18.47 4.16
C TRP A 238 -20.17 19.16 4.90
N ALA A 239 -20.22 20.48 4.78
CA ALA A 239 -21.30 21.30 5.30
C ALA A 239 -22.26 21.74 4.19
N LYS A 240 -23.55 21.80 4.52
CA LYS A 240 -24.61 22.32 3.65
C LYS A 240 -24.64 23.83 3.73
N ALA A 241 -24.64 24.50 2.57
CA ALA A 241 -24.88 25.94 2.42
C ALA A 241 -24.19 26.80 3.51
N PRO A 242 -22.85 26.78 3.61
CA PRO A 242 -22.13 27.57 4.60
C PRO A 242 -22.38 29.08 4.40
N SER A 243 -22.47 29.80 5.51
CA SER A 243 -22.79 31.23 5.57
C SER A 243 -21.77 32.01 6.39
N SER A 244 -21.84 33.36 6.29
CA SER A 244 -20.98 34.21 7.14
C SER A 244 -21.27 34.01 8.60
N GLY A 245 -20.24 33.76 9.42
CA GLY A 245 -20.31 33.44 10.82
C GLY A 245 -20.27 31.93 11.15
N ASP A 246 -20.24 31.09 10.12
CA ASP A 246 -20.00 29.68 10.31
C ASP A 246 -18.54 29.39 10.64
N PHE A 247 -18.30 28.35 11.45
CA PHE A 247 -16.96 28.02 11.91
C PHE A 247 -16.71 26.50 11.96
N TYR A 248 -15.44 26.17 11.82
CA TYR A 248 -14.88 24.89 12.19
C TYR A 248 -13.83 25.13 13.27
N HIS A 249 -14.06 24.63 14.48
CA HIS A 249 -13.28 24.94 15.67
C HIS A 249 -12.50 23.73 16.17
N ILE A 250 -11.21 23.88 16.36
CA ILE A 250 -10.31 22.85 16.87
C ILE A 250 -9.78 23.35 18.22
N VAL A 251 -10.12 22.65 19.29
CA VAL A 251 -9.65 22.96 20.65
C VAL A 251 -8.74 21.83 21.10
N PHE A 252 -7.44 22.10 21.20
CA PHE A 252 -6.48 21.11 21.65
C PHE A 252 -6.61 20.84 23.14
N GLU A 253 -6.55 19.57 23.56
CA GLU A 253 -6.63 19.18 24.97
C GLU A 253 -5.46 19.71 25.82
N LYS A 254 -4.31 19.97 25.17
CA LYS A 254 -3.13 20.54 25.83
C LYS A 254 -2.56 21.65 24.96
N PRO A 255 -1.91 22.66 25.56
CA PRO A 255 -1.18 23.65 24.79
C PRO A 255 -0.14 22.99 23.87
N ILE A 256 -0.18 23.31 22.59
CA ILE A 256 0.74 22.79 21.59
C ILE A 256 1.43 23.91 20.83
N LYS A 257 2.63 23.63 20.33
CA LYS A 257 3.31 24.53 19.39
C LYS A 257 2.98 24.10 17.97
N ILE A 258 2.15 24.87 17.29
CA ILE A 258 1.80 24.62 15.90
C ILE A 258 2.97 25.03 15.01
N SER A 259 3.46 24.12 14.17
CA SER A 259 4.50 24.40 13.17
C SER A 259 3.89 24.70 11.79
N LYS A 260 2.79 24.04 11.45
CA LYS A 260 2.12 24.19 10.16
C LYS A 260 0.65 23.81 10.27
N ILE A 261 -0.21 24.53 9.56
CA ILE A 261 -1.60 24.17 9.32
C ILE A 261 -1.75 23.97 7.81
N LYS A 262 -2.28 22.81 7.37
CA LYS A 262 -2.62 22.54 5.97
C LYS A 262 -4.14 22.33 5.90
N VAL A 263 -4.80 23.12 5.08
CA VAL A 263 -6.23 22.94 4.73
C VAL A 263 -6.26 22.46 3.29
N CYS A 264 -6.90 21.31 3.07
CA CYS A 264 -7.13 20.76 1.73
C CYS A 264 -8.61 21.02 1.39
N THR A 265 -8.88 21.65 0.26
CA THR A 265 -10.23 21.95 -0.26
C THR A 265 -10.48 21.25 -1.57
#